data_0d93e3819ea6b7e82a7b9660f1238344
#
_entry.id   0d93e3819ea6b7e82a7b9660f1238344
#
_cell.length_a   1.000
_cell.length_b   1.000
_cell.length_c   1.000
_cell.angle_alpha   90.00
_cell.angle_beta   90.00
_cell.angle_gamma   90.00
#
_symmetry.space_group_name_H-M   'P 1'
#
loop_
_entity.id
_entity.type
_entity.pdbx_description
1 polymer ?
#
loop_
_entity_poly.entity_id
_entity_poly.type
_entity_poly.pdbx_seq_one_letter_code
_entity_poly.pdbx_strand_id
1 'polypeptide(L)'
;MSTTLKQTNNSWTCIGTVYEKKLKKETVTIDAGPKDAKEKVQTECIKGSVAVRIPDGVVTFPVYFTKIGYNGEESYSWAMAFAMFDKWNPEVNGDGSEPTRVALNGELGYQDRYNDRTHKMDYYLSYRIRSANTKVSEDMVNGFTIKTDAFVQKVNPEVKDDEETGRLLVDLLCVDFKGSCYPVRCIVDEDGAELITDGDSDFDAFEAGQTRTGLEIEYHMKGVEKPKVASNTRRTFGKKTGPDVYEGGSRSTVELMLVSADAIAVEEPDELTYEDENGNEVEVETLWINPKTMKEAIKVRKAMLEELEQNGGKKEEKTTTKNVGKKLSEAKKKKPVEDDFTNDDDPF
;
A
#
# COMPACT_ATOMS: atom_id res chain seq x y z
N MET A 1 -26.44 -7.24 11.19
CA MET A 1 -25.21 -7.56 10.44
C MET A 1 -24.46 -6.26 10.20
N SER A 2 -23.19 -6.21 10.53
CA SER A 2 -22.36 -5.03 10.30
C SER A 2 -22.20 -4.83 8.80
N THR A 3 -22.49 -3.65 8.29
CA THR A 3 -22.28 -3.27 6.88
C THR A 3 -20.88 -2.71 6.63
N THR A 4 -20.00 -2.80 7.62
CA THR A 4 -18.65 -2.28 7.56
C THR A 4 -17.70 -3.41 7.19
N LEU A 5 -16.85 -3.19 6.19
CA LEU A 5 -15.81 -4.16 5.83
C LEU A 5 -14.83 -4.33 7.00
N LYS A 6 -14.41 -5.57 7.25
CA LYS A 6 -13.36 -5.87 8.22
C LYS A 6 -12.01 -5.49 7.61
N GLN A 7 -11.13 -4.89 8.40
CA GLN A 7 -9.76 -4.60 7.98
C GLN A 7 -9.04 -5.88 7.60
N THR A 8 -8.34 -5.85 6.44
CA THR A 8 -7.46 -6.93 6.03
C THR A 8 -6.12 -6.86 6.75
N ASN A 9 -5.39 -7.98 6.84
CA ASN A 9 -3.99 -7.95 7.25
C ASN A 9 -3.20 -7.23 6.15
N ASN A 10 -2.42 -6.22 6.52
CA ASN A 10 -1.70 -5.38 5.58
C ASN A 10 -0.32 -5.05 6.16
N SER A 11 0.48 -6.08 6.42
CA SER A 11 1.81 -5.94 6.99
C SER A 11 2.89 -5.98 5.91
N TRP A 12 4.06 -5.38 6.21
CA TRP A 12 5.23 -5.50 5.36
C TRP A 12 6.50 -5.55 6.20
N THR A 13 7.53 -6.16 5.64
CA THR A 13 8.88 -6.24 6.20
C THR A 13 9.89 -5.87 5.13
N CYS A 14 10.83 -4.98 5.46
CA CYS A 14 11.95 -4.63 4.60
C CYS A 14 13.26 -4.83 5.35
N ILE A 15 14.13 -5.69 4.82
CA ILE A 15 15.46 -5.97 5.36
C ILE A 15 16.50 -5.48 4.36
N GLY A 16 17.43 -4.68 4.83
CA GLY A 16 18.46 -4.12 3.97
C GLY A 16 19.39 -3.17 4.70
N THR A 17 20.12 -2.38 3.94
CA THR A 17 21.09 -1.42 4.44
C THR A 17 20.57 0.00 4.25
N VAL A 18 20.72 0.86 5.25
CA VAL A 18 20.34 2.27 5.13
C VAL A 18 21.15 2.95 4.03
N TYR A 19 20.49 3.26 2.93
CA TYR A 19 21.12 3.89 1.77
C TYR A 19 21.25 5.40 1.95
N GLU A 20 20.16 6.07 2.28
CA GLU A 20 20.13 7.51 2.45
C GLU A 20 19.18 7.89 3.60
N LYS A 21 19.53 8.94 4.31
CA LYS A 21 18.74 9.47 5.44
C LYS A 21 18.51 10.97 5.25
N LYS A 22 17.26 11.34 4.95
CA LYS A 22 16.82 12.75 4.82
C LYS A 22 15.86 13.08 5.96
N LEU A 23 16.36 13.04 7.18
CA LEU A 23 15.58 13.30 8.39
C LEU A 23 15.93 14.66 8.98
N LYS A 24 14.92 15.34 9.51
CA LYS A 24 15.08 16.55 10.29
C LYS A 24 14.21 16.52 11.54
N LYS A 25 14.73 17.12 12.60
CA LYS A 25 14.03 17.32 13.87
C LYS A 25 13.54 18.76 13.93
N GLU A 26 12.27 18.94 14.23
CA GLU A 26 11.64 20.25 14.37
C GLU A 26 10.53 20.22 15.42
N THR A 27 10.04 21.38 15.83
CA THR A 27 8.85 21.48 16.68
C THR A 27 7.62 21.70 15.83
N VAL A 28 6.58 20.92 16.09
CA VAL A 28 5.26 21.00 15.42
C VAL A 28 4.16 21.17 16.44
N THR A 29 3.04 21.74 16.00
CA THR A 29 1.82 21.79 16.82
C THR A 29 0.87 20.71 16.33
N ILE A 30 0.40 19.88 17.24
CA ILE A 30 -0.58 18.81 16.97
C ILE A 30 -1.82 19.00 17.85
N ASP A 31 -2.95 18.47 17.42
CA ASP A 31 -4.14 18.33 18.25
C ASP A 31 -4.02 17.00 19.02
N ALA A 32 -3.74 17.08 20.33
CA ALA A 32 -3.50 15.93 21.19
C ALA A 32 -4.40 15.97 22.42
N GLY A 33 -4.68 14.80 23.00
CA GLY A 33 -5.54 14.64 24.17
C GLY A 33 -6.69 13.66 23.95
N PRO A 34 -7.59 13.53 24.91
CA PRO A 34 -8.77 12.69 24.80
C PRO A 34 -9.62 13.03 23.58
N LYS A 35 -10.32 12.04 23.02
CA LYS A 35 -11.08 12.17 21.78
C LYS A 35 -12.08 13.36 21.78
N ASP A 36 -12.61 13.67 22.95
CA ASP A 36 -13.63 14.71 23.15
C ASP A 36 -13.05 16.05 23.66
N ALA A 37 -11.74 16.10 23.98
CA ALA A 37 -11.07 17.28 24.53
C ALA A 37 -9.64 17.42 24.01
N LYS A 38 -9.50 17.61 22.69
CA LYS A 38 -8.21 17.81 22.06
C LYS A 38 -7.73 19.23 22.24
N GLU A 39 -6.47 19.37 22.63
CA GLU A 39 -5.77 20.63 22.79
C GLU A 39 -4.59 20.73 21.82
N LYS A 40 -4.21 21.96 21.45
CA LYS A 40 -3.03 22.23 20.65
C LYS A 40 -1.77 22.09 21.51
N VAL A 41 -0.99 21.07 21.24
CA VAL A 41 0.24 20.76 21.97
C VAL A 41 1.45 20.96 21.04
N GLN A 42 2.45 21.71 21.51
CA GLN A 42 3.74 21.77 20.82
C GLN A 42 4.59 20.56 21.21
N THR A 43 5.12 19.89 20.21
CA THR A 43 5.92 18.67 20.42
C THR A 43 7.07 18.60 19.43
N GLU A 44 8.14 17.90 19.80
CA GLU A 44 9.21 17.56 18.87
C GLU A 44 8.70 16.56 17.82
N CYS A 45 9.17 16.73 16.60
CA CYS A 45 8.83 15.87 15.46
C CYS A 45 10.10 15.51 14.69
N ILE A 46 10.24 14.23 14.33
CA ILE A 46 11.22 13.75 13.37
C ILE A 46 10.48 13.43 12.10
N LYS A 47 10.84 14.12 11.02
CA LYS A 47 10.20 13.96 9.72
C LYS A 47 11.17 13.93 8.56
N GLY A 48 10.73 13.33 7.46
CA GLY A 48 11.50 13.22 6.22
C GLY A 48 11.36 11.85 5.61
N SER A 49 12.48 11.23 5.23
CA SER A 49 12.51 9.89 4.65
C SER A 49 13.77 9.13 5.02
N VAL A 50 13.65 7.81 5.01
CA VAL A 50 14.76 6.86 5.07
C VAL A 50 14.67 5.98 3.83
N ALA A 51 15.77 5.86 3.11
CA ALA A 51 15.90 4.97 1.97
C ALA A 51 16.73 3.74 2.38
N VAL A 52 16.25 2.56 2.04
CA VAL A 52 16.88 1.28 2.35
C VAL A 52 17.23 0.58 1.04
N ARG A 53 18.49 0.15 0.92
CA ARG A 53 18.98 -0.66 -0.19
C ARG A 53 18.60 -2.12 0.03
N ILE A 54 17.92 -2.68 -0.95
CA ILE A 54 17.61 -4.10 -1.09
C ILE A 54 18.32 -4.63 -2.37
N PRO A 55 18.37 -5.94 -2.64
CA PRO A 55 19.05 -6.48 -3.82
C PRO A 55 18.62 -5.81 -5.13
N ASP A 56 17.32 -5.57 -5.30
CA ASP A 56 16.75 -5.05 -6.54
C ASP A 56 16.77 -3.51 -6.66
N GLY A 57 17.19 -2.81 -5.60
CA GLY A 57 17.24 -1.35 -5.67
C GLY A 57 17.16 -0.64 -4.33
N VAL A 58 16.50 0.52 -4.32
CA VAL A 58 16.39 1.37 -3.12
C VAL A 58 14.93 1.73 -2.87
N VAL A 59 14.42 1.33 -1.72
CA VAL A 59 13.05 1.65 -1.28
C VAL A 59 13.06 2.82 -0.32
N THR A 60 12.21 3.81 -0.53
CA THR A 60 12.12 5.01 0.31
C THR A 60 10.87 4.97 1.18
N PHE A 61 11.06 5.09 2.47
CA PHE A 61 9.99 5.11 3.48
C PHE A 61 9.80 6.52 4.03
N PRO A 62 8.57 7.05 4.05
CA PRO A 62 8.27 8.30 4.71
C PRO A 62 8.37 8.13 6.24
N VAL A 63 8.93 9.13 6.89
CA VAL A 63 9.09 9.18 8.34
C VAL A 63 8.37 10.42 8.88
N TYR A 64 7.46 10.20 9.82
CA TYR A 64 6.80 11.27 10.56
C TYR A 64 6.43 10.74 11.94
N PHE A 65 7.22 11.12 12.95
CA PHE A 65 6.98 10.73 14.33
C PHE A 65 7.03 11.94 15.25
N THR A 66 6.03 12.09 16.07
CA THR A 66 5.97 13.13 17.12
C THR A 66 6.30 12.50 18.46
N LYS A 67 6.95 13.28 19.33
CA LYS A 67 7.29 12.83 20.69
C LYS A 67 6.03 12.62 21.53
N ILE A 68 5.06 13.53 21.37
CA ILE A 68 3.72 13.36 21.97
C ILE A 68 2.79 12.79 20.90
N GLY A 69 2.05 11.75 21.24
CA GLY A 69 1.04 11.14 20.38
C GLY A 69 -0.27 11.92 20.39
N TYR A 70 -1.18 11.55 19.50
CA TYR A 70 -2.53 12.16 19.42
C TYR A 70 -3.41 11.92 20.63
N ASN A 71 -3.03 10.98 21.52
CA ASN A 71 -3.66 10.74 22.82
C ASN A 71 -3.16 11.69 23.92
N GLY A 72 -2.14 12.50 23.64
CA GLY A 72 -1.52 13.41 24.59
C GLY A 72 -0.39 12.80 25.41
N GLU A 73 -0.10 11.52 25.23
CA GLU A 73 0.97 10.80 25.93
C GLU A 73 2.26 10.73 25.10
N GLU A 74 3.36 10.37 25.72
CA GLU A 74 4.61 10.14 24.99
C GLU A 74 4.47 8.93 24.05
N SER A 75 4.84 9.16 22.77
CA SER A 75 4.75 8.12 21.74
C SER A 75 5.81 7.04 21.98
N TYR A 76 5.39 5.79 22.13
CA TYR A 76 6.31 4.68 22.28
C TYR A 76 7.25 4.52 21.05
N SER A 77 6.85 5.02 19.89
CA SER A 77 7.67 5.00 18.65
C SER A 77 8.74 6.12 18.65
N TRP A 78 8.72 7.04 19.62
CA TRP A 78 9.66 8.17 19.64
C TRP A 78 11.11 7.72 19.79
N ALA A 79 11.39 6.74 20.67
CA ALA A 79 12.75 6.23 20.88
C ALA A 79 13.31 5.60 19.59
N MET A 80 12.48 4.89 18.84
CA MET A 80 12.84 4.34 17.53
C MET A 80 13.15 5.45 16.52
N ALA A 81 12.28 6.45 16.40
CA ALA A 81 12.47 7.57 15.49
C ALA A 81 13.73 8.37 15.82
N PHE A 82 14.00 8.57 17.09
CA PHE A 82 15.22 9.23 17.54
C PHE A 82 16.46 8.41 17.21
N ALA A 83 16.42 7.09 17.37
CA ALA A 83 17.52 6.21 16.95
C ALA A 83 17.76 6.27 15.43
N MET A 84 16.71 6.31 14.61
CA MET A 84 16.82 6.52 13.16
C MET A 84 17.53 7.84 12.84
N PHE A 85 17.15 8.90 13.52
CA PHE A 85 17.71 10.23 13.30
C PHE A 85 19.18 10.32 13.73
N ASP A 86 19.50 9.83 14.93
CA ASP A 86 20.77 10.05 15.62
C ASP A 86 21.81 8.97 15.32
N LYS A 87 21.41 7.68 15.30
CA LYS A 87 22.35 6.55 15.36
C LYS A 87 22.53 5.81 14.04
N TRP A 88 21.60 5.93 13.09
CA TRP A 88 21.74 5.19 11.84
C TRP A 88 22.73 5.85 10.92
N ASN A 89 23.69 5.06 10.44
CA ASN A 89 24.67 5.51 9.45
C ASN A 89 24.19 5.13 8.04
N PRO A 90 23.98 6.09 7.13
CA PRO A 90 23.63 5.81 5.76
C PRO A 90 24.86 5.55 4.89
N GLU A 91 24.69 4.84 3.78
CA GLU A 91 25.72 4.63 2.76
C GLU A 91 26.10 5.94 2.07
N VAL A 92 25.09 6.76 1.76
CA VAL A 92 25.28 8.08 1.13
C VAL A 92 25.32 9.17 2.21
N ASN A 93 26.38 9.96 2.20
CA ASN A 93 26.61 11.03 3.19
C ASN A 93 26.71 10.55 4.65
N GLY A 94 27.14 9.31 4.86
CA GLY A 94 27.46 8.79 6.18
C GLY A 94 28.81 9.28 6.68
N ASP A 95 29.21 8.80 7.85
CA ASP A 95 30.47 9.13 8.51
C ASP A 95 31.68 8.32 7.99
N GLY A 96 31.46 7.47 6.96
CA GLY A 96 32.48 6.59 6.38
C GLY A 96 32.62 5.24 7.08
N SER A 97 31.88 4.99 8.16
CA SER A 97 31.77 3.69 8.78
C SER A 97 30.80 2.79 8.00
N GLU A 98 30.70 1.52 8.40
CA GLU A 98 29.78 0.57 7.78
C GLU A 98 28.30 1.07 7.88
N PRO A 99 27.56 1.06 6.77
CA PRO A 99 26.17 1.47 6.78
C PRO A 99 25.30 0.57 7.66
N THR A 100 24.36 1.15 8.38
CA THR A 100 23.49 0.43 9.31
C THR A 100 22.58 -0.56 8.55
N ARG A 101 22.67 -1.84 8.90
CA ARG A 101 21.71 -2.87 8.45
C ARG A 101 20.48 -2.82 9.33
N VAL A 102 19.28 -2.86 8.71
CA VAL A 102 18.00 -2.69 9.40
C VAL A 102 16.95 -3.69 8.92
N ALA A 103 16.07 -4.08 9.83
CA ALA A 103 14.79 -4.69 9.52
C ALA A 103 13.69 -3.72 9.91
N LEU A 104 12.96 -3.22 8.94
CA LEU A 104 11.79 -2.37 9.11
C LEU A 104 10.53 -3.21 8.98
N ASN A 105 9.56 -2.95 9.85
CA ASN A 105 8.24 -3.56 9.73
C ASN A 105 7.19 -2.45 9.79
N GLY A 106 6.08 -2.68 9.09
CA GLY A 106 5.04 -1.69 9.04
C GLY A 106 3.72 -2.17 8.48
N GLU A 107 2.88 -1.20 8.16
CA GLU A 107 1.58 -1.42 7.55
C GLU A 107 1.56 -0.83 6.15
N LEU A 108 0.98 -1.60 5.23
CA LEU A 108 0.59 -1.13 3.92
C LEU A 108 -0.69 -0.30 4.07
N GLY A 109 -0.67 0.86 3.48
CA GLY A 109 -1.82 1.74 3.37
C GLY A 109 -1.84 2.41 2.01
N TYR A 110 -2.71 3.37 1.83
CA TYR A 110 -2.79 4.15 0.60
C TYR A 110 -3.05 5.62 0.89
N GLN A 111 -2.75 6.45 -0.09
CA GLN A 111 -3.03 7.88 -0.07
C GLN A 111 -3.60 8.31 -1.42
N ASP A 112 -4.79 8.89 -1.39
CA ASP A 112 -5.37 9.56 -2.54
C ASP A 112 -4.84 10.99 -2.62
N ARG A 113 -4.33 11.37 -3.77
CA ARG A 113 -3.76 12.69 -4.02
C ARG A 113 -4.31 13.28 -5.30
N TYR A 114 -4.86 14.49 -5.20
CA TYR A 114 -5.23 15.24 -6.39
C TYR A 114 -4.00 15.72 -7.13
N ASN A 115 -3.98 15.48 -8.44
CA ASN A 115 -2.90 15.90 -9.33
C ASN A 115 -3.33 17.15 -10.08
N ASP A 116 -2.78 18.30 -9.66
CA ASP A 116 -3.11 19.61 -10.25
C ASP A 116 -2.80 19.71 -11.75
N ARG A 117 -1.89 18.85 -12.26
CA ARG A 117 -1.51 18.87 -13.68
C ARG A 117 -2.50 18.13 -14.56
N THR A 118 -2.97 16.97 -14.09
CA THR A 118 -3.90 16.10 -14.85
C THR A 118 -5.34 16.34 -14.49
N HIS A 119 -5.60 17.09 -13.41
CA HIS A 119 -6.92 17.30 -12.80
C HIS A 119 -7.63 16.00 -12.40
N LYS A 120 -6.85 14.96 -12.05
CA LYS A 120 -7.34 13.65 -11.64
C LYS A 120 -6.85 13.28 -10.25
N MET A 121 -7.54 12.33 -9.64
CA MET A 121 -7.08 11.69 -8.42
C MET A 121 -6.09 10.58 -8.78
N ASP A 122 -4.86 10.70 -8.28
CA ASP A 122 -3.88 9.63 -8.27
C ASP A 122 -3.90 8.95 -6.90
N TYR A 123 -3.59 7.66 -6.85
CA TYR A 123 -3.38 7.00 -5.58
C TYR A 123 -1.97 6.42 -5.50
N TYR A 124 -1.45 6.33 -4.27
CA TYR A 124 -0.14 5.78 -3.99
C TYR A 124 -0.22 4.83 -2.82
N LEU A 125 0.41 3.68 -2.94
CA LEU A 125 0.64 2.81 -1.79
C LEU A 125 1.61 3.52 -0.83
N SER A 126 1.31 3.45 0.45
CA SER A 126 2.13 4.05 1.50
C SER A 126 2.60 2.98 2.48
N TYR A 127 3.90 3.01 2.77
CA TYR A 127 4.54 2.06 3.67
C TYR A 127 4.82 2.74 5.00
N ARG A 128 3.91 2.59 5.95
CA ARG A 128 4.02 3.22 7.26
C ARG A 128 4.88 2.37 8.19
N ILE A 129 6.03 2.89 8.63
CA ILE A 129 6.91 2.20 9.58
C ILE A 129 6.21 2.10 10.95
N ARG A 130 6.18 0.89 11.51
CA ARG A 130 5.67 0.59 12.86
C ARG A 130 6.80 0.25 13.82
N SER A 131 7.78 -0.50 13.35
CA SER A 131 8.95 -0.88 14.13
C SER A 131 10.21 -0.95 13.27
N ALA A 132 11.37 -0.86 13.92
CA ALA A 132 12.67 -1.00 13.29
C ALA A 132 13.62 -1.71 14.24
N ASN A 133 14.43 -2.61 13.70
CA ASN A 133 15.46 -3.34 14.42
C ASN A 133 16.79 -3.20 13.67
N THR A 134 17.87 -2.88 14.39
CA THR A 134 19.24 -2.86 13.87
C THR A 134 20.03 -4.13 14.23
N LYS A 135 19.48 -4.97 15.09
CA LYS A 135 20.06 -6.30 15.40
C LYS A 135 19.46 -7.33 14.43
N VAL A 136 19.86 -7.22 13.17
CA VAL A 136 19.40 -8.13 12.10
C VAL A 136 20.38 -9.29 12.02
N SER A 137 19.86 -10.52 12.14
CA SER A 137 20.69 -11.73 12.01
C SER A 137 21.25 -11.85 10.59
N GLU A 138 22.46 -12.42 10.45
CA GLU A 138 23.15 -12.53 9.15
C GLU A 138 22.43 -13.47 8.18
N ASP A 139 21.68 -14.44 8.70
CA ASP A 139 20.89 -15.40 7.92
C ASP A 139 19.61 -14.80 7.33
N MET A 140 19.17 -13.65 7.82
CA MET A 140 18.00 -12.98 7.24
C MET A 140 18.32 -12.42 5.85
N VAL A 141 17.49 -12.79 4.88
CA VAL A 141 17.65 -12.35 3.49
C VAL A 141 17.21 -10.90 3.34
N ASN A 142 18.02 -10.11 2.64
CA ASN A 142 17.63 -8.73 2.30
C ASN A 142 16.53 -8.78 1.24
N GLY A 143 15.50 -7.94 1.43
CA GLY A 143 14.36 -7.87 0.52
C GLY A 143 13.25 -6.99 1.08
N PHE A 144 12.19 -6.83 0.31
CA PHE A 144 11.00 -6.14 0.76
C PHE A 144 9.77 -6.99 0.42
N THR A 145 9.13 -7.51 1.46
CA THR A 145 7.98 -8.41 1.36
C THR A 145 6.76 -7.79 2.01
N ILE A 146 5.62 -7.87 1.34
CA ILE A 146 4.31 -7.45 1.84
C ILE A 146 3.49 -8.72 2.07
N LYS A 147 2.85 -8.81 3.24
CA LYS A 147 1.88 -9.86 3.55
C LYS A 147 0.51 -9.23 3.74
N THR A 148 -0.44 -9.67 2.94
CA THR A 148 -1.79 -9.10 2.97
C THR A 148 -2.85 -10.18 2.78
N ASP A 149 -4.04 -9.90 3.30
CA ASP A 149 -5.25 -10.59 2.90
C ASP A 149 -6.01 -9.65 1.97
N ALA A 150 -6.64 -10.18 0.93
CA ALA A 150 -7.27 -9.34 -0.06
C ALA A 150 -8.45 -10.03 -0.76
N PHE A 151 -9.34 -9.22 -1.31
CA PHE A 151 -10.36 -9.66 -2.23
C PHE A 151 -9.81 -9.58 -3.66
N VAL A 152 -9.91 -10.68 -4.41
CA VAL A 152 -9.48 -10.75 -5.81
C VAL A 152 -10.53 -10.06 -6.69
N GLN A 153 -10.16 -8.94 -7.29
CA GLN A 153 -11.07 -8.19 -8.16
C GLN A 153 -11.04 -8.69 -9.58
N LYS A 154 -9.83 -8.87 -10.13
CA LYS A 154 -9.61 -9.32 -11.50
C LYS A 154 -8.33 -10.14 -11.60
N VAL A 155 -8.31 -11.05 -12.55
CA VAL A 155 -7.11 -11.78 -13.00
C VAL A 155 -7.10 -11.72 -14.52
N ASN A 156 -6.07 -11.09 -15.10
CA ASN A 156 -5.98 -10.91 -16.54
C ASN A 156 -4.58 -11.27 -17.05
N PRO A 157 -4.44 -11.81 -18.26
CA PRO A 157 -3.13 -11.93 -18.89
C PRO A 157 -2.45 -10.56 -19.04
N GLU A 158 -1.14 -10.50 -18.79
CA GLU A 158 -0.36 -9.29 -19.11
C GLU A 158 -0.12 -9.25 -20.62
N VAL A 159 -0.54 -8.16 -21.26
CA VAL A 159 -0.34 -7.91 -22.69
C VAL A 159 0.66 -6.75 -22.87
N LYS A 160 1.72 -6.97 -23.63
CA LYS A 160 2.70 -5.95 -24.04
C LYS A 160 2.90 -5.98 -25.54
N ASP A 161 2.84 -4.83 -26.18
CA ASP A 161 3.00 -4.69 -27.63
C ASP A 161 2.06 -5.62 -28.45
N ASP A 162 0.82 -5.78 -27.94
CA ASP A 162 -0.24 -6.66 -28.48
C ASP A 162 0.04 -8.19 -28.36
N GLU A 163 1.04 -8.59 -27.60
CA GLU A 163 1.37 -9.99 -27.31
C GLU A 163 1.22 -10.32 -25.82
N GLU A 164 0.70 -11.50 -25.52
CA GLU A 164 0.66 -12.02 -24.15
C GLU A 164 2.06 -12.38 -23.68
N THR A 165 2.42 -11.95 -22.48
CA THR A 165 3.75 -12.18 -21.90
C THR A 165 3.88 -13.50 -21.15
N GLY A 166 2.80 -14.28 -21.02
CA GLY A 166 2.73 -15.46 -20.15
C GLY A 166 2.51 -15.12 -18.68
N ARG A 167 2.60 -13.83 -18.30
CA ARG A 167 2.40 -13.35 -16.92
C ARG A 167 0.95 -12.94 -16.68
N LEU A 168 0.51 -12.96 -15.42
CA LEU A 168 -0.82 -12.48 -15.04
C LEU A 168 -0.74 -11.18 -14.26
N LEU A 169 -1.72 -10.31 -14.50
CA LEU A 169 -2.01 -9.13 -13.70
C LEU A 169 -3.16 -9.49 -12.75
N VAL A 170 -2.89 -9.40 -11.45
CA VAL A 170 -3.87 -9.67 -10.39
C VAL A 170 -4.21 -8.36 -9.70
N ASP A 171 -5.44 -7.90 -9.85
CA ASP A 171 -5.97 -6.73 -9.16
C ASP A 171 -6.61 -7.19 -7.84
N LEU A 172 -6.01 -6.77 -6.74
CA LEU A 172 -6.44 -7.06 -5.38
C LEU A 172 -7.10 -5.83 -4.76
N LEU A 173 -8.06 -6.03 -3.87
CA LEU A 173 -8.64 -5.00 -3.02
C LEU A 173 -8.35 -5.33 -1.55
N CYS A 174 -7.57 -4.46 -0.92
CA CYS A 174 -7.32 -4.49 0.51
C CYS A 174 -8.27 -3.54 1.24
N VAL A 175 -8.51 -3.78 2.53
CA VAL A 175 -9.39 -2.96 3.37
C VAL A 175 -8.57 -2.32 4.49
N ASP A 176 -8.66 -1.01 4.62
CA ASP A 176 -8.00 -0.28 5.70
C ASP A 176 -8.77 -0.34 7.03
N PHE A 177 -8.18 0.23 8.09
CA PHE A 177 -8.79 0.28 9.42
C PHE A 177 -10.09 1.12 9.50
N LYS A 178 -10.41 1.89 8.46
CA LYS A 178 -11.66 2.65 8.34
C LYS A 178 -12.74 1.90 7.60
N GLY A 179 -12.44 0.69 7.12
CA GLY A 179 -13.33 -0.09 6.27
C GLY A 179 -13.42 0.45 4.84
N SER A 180 -12.41 1.24 4.39
CA SER A 180 -12.31 1.68 3.00
C SER A 180 -11.45 0.72 2.21
N CYS A 181 -11.90 0.34 1.01
CA CYS A 181 -11.12 -0.50 0.12
C CYS A 181 -10.13 0.32 -0.73
N TYR A 182 -8.99 -0.27 -1.05
CA TYR A 182 -7.99 0.31 -1.94
C TYR A 182 -7.34 -0.76 -2.81
N PRO A 183 -6.99 -0.44 -4.07
CA PRO A 183 -6.43 -1.41 -4.99
C PRO A 183 -4.95 -1.66 -4.72
N VAL A 184 -4.53 -2.91 -4.96
CA VAL A 184 -3.13 -3.33 -5.03
C VAL A 184 -3.01 -4.19 -6.28
N ARG A 185 -2.24 -3.73 -7.27
CA ARG A 185 -1.98 -4.51 -8.49
C ARG A 185 -0.71 -5.32 -8.31
N CYS A 186 -0.82 -6.62 -8.49
CA CYS A 186 0.29 -7.55 -8.45
C CYS A 186 0.50 -8.22 -9.81
N ILE A 187 1.69 -8.75 -9.99
CA ILE A 187 2.06 -9.54 -11.15
C ILE A 187 2.41 -10.94 -10.66
N VAL A 188 1.94 -11.95 -11.39
CA VAL A 188 2.37 -13.33 -11.25
C VAL A 188 3.27 -13.64 -12.44
N ASP A 189 4.43 -14.25 -12.21
CA ASP A 189 5.33 -14.65 -13.29
C ASP A 189 4.77 -15.83 -14.12
N GLU A 190 5.48 -16.22 -15.15
CA GLU A 190 5.04 -17.27 -16.06
C GLU A 190 4.85 -18.62 -15.34
N ASP A 191 5.79 -18.99 -14.48
CA ASP A 191 5.75 -20.25 -13.72
C ASP A 191 4.57 -20.26 -12.74
N GLY A 192 4.34 -19.16 -12.04
CA GLY A 192 3.20 -18.98 -11.15
C GLY A 192 1.86 -18.90 -11.88
N ALA A 193 1.85 -18.34 -13.09
CA ALA A 193 0.64 -18.24 -13.91
C ALA A 193 0.12 -19.62 -14.32
N GLU A 194 1.00 -20.53 -14.69
CA GLU A 194 0.62 -21.94 -14.98
C GLU A 194 0.01 -22.60 -13.74
N LEU A 195 0.63 -22.44 -12.56
CA LEU A 195 0.13 -23.03 -11.32
C LEU A 195 -1.27 -22.50 -10.92
N ILE A 196 -1.53 -21.22 -11.19
CA ILE A 196 -2.81 -20.58 -10.83
C ILE A 196 -3.92 -20.94 -11.82
N THR A 197 -3.60 -21.20 -13.10
CA THR A 197 -4.61 -21.44 -14.15
C THR A 197 -4.97 -22.90 -14.32
N ASP A 198 -4.04 -23.82 -14.12
CA ASP A 198 -4.24 -25.23 -14.45
C ASP A 198 -5.08 -26.01 -13.42
N GLY A 199 -5.31 -25.47 -12.22
CA GLY A 199 -6.18 -26.08 -11.21
C GLY A 199 -5.72 -27.47 -10.71
N ASP A 200 -4.57 -27.94 -11.17
CA ASP A 200 -4.01 -29.29 -10.88
C ASP A 200 -3.03 -29.29 -9.71
N SER A 201 -2.81 -28.12 -9.14
CA SER A 201 -1.95 -27.92 -7.97
C SER A 201 -2.80 -27.82 -6.70
N ASP A 202 -2.16 -28.04 -5.54
CA ASP A 202 -2.71 -27.70 -4.22
C ASP A 202 -3.08 -26.18 -4.09
N PHE A 203 -2.85 -25.41 -5.15
CA PHE A 203 -3.29 -24.06 -5.34
C PHE A 203 -4.62 -24.03 -6.10
N ASP A 204 -5.70 -23.78 -5.38
CA ASP A 204 -6.97 -23.44 -6.01
C ASP A 204 -6.82 -22.24 -6.92
N ALA A 205 -7.39 -22.31 -8.12
CA ALA A 205 -7.35 -21.24 -9.10
C ALA A 205 -7.72 -19.88 -8.49
N PHE A 206 -6.97 -18.85 -8.87
CA PHE A 206 -7.32 -17.48 -8.48
C PHE A 206 -8.49 -17.00 -9.31
N GLU A 207 -9.65 -16.88 -8.69
CA GLU A 207 -10.86 -16.40 -9.35
C GLU A 207 -11.28 -15.02 -8.85
N ALA A 208 -11.82 -14.21 -9.75
CA ALA A 208 -12.42 -12.96 -9.36
C ALA A 208 -13.62 -13.19 -8.43
N GLY A 209 -13.67 -12.45 -7.34
CA GLY A 209 -14.73 -12.60 -6.34
C GLY A 209 -14.32 -13.38 -5.09
N GLN A 210 -13.16 -14.02 -5.09
CA GLN A 210 -12.62 -14.74 -3.93
C GLN A 210 -11.94 -13.80 -2.92
N THR A 211 -11.97 -14.20 -1.67
CA THR A 211 -11.08 -13.62 -0.64
C THR A 211 -9.91 -14.58 -0.42
N ARG A 212 -8.70 -14.05 -0.54
CA ARG A 212 -7.46 -14.79 -0.31
C ARG A 212 -6.77 -14.28 0.96
N THR A 213 -6.19 -15.21 1.72
CA THR A 213 -5.40 -14.91 2.92
C THR A 213 -3.93 -15.24 2.71
N GLY A 214 -3.07 -14.63 3.52
CA GLY A 214 -1.64 -14.92 3.53
C GLY A 214 -0.93 -14.63 2.21
N LEU A 215 -1.46 -13.72 1.39
CA LEU A 215 -0.79 -13.30 0.16
C LEU A 215 0.58 -12.72 0.47
N GLU A 216 1.62 -13.31 -0.10
CA GLU A 216 2.99 -12.81 0.01
C GLU A 216 3.39 -12.17 -1.31
N ILE A 217 3.76 -10.88 -1.22
CA ILE A 217 4.06 -10.04 -2.37
C ILE A 217 5.47 -9.50 -2.20
N GLU A 218 6.33 -9.77 -3.16
CA GLU A 218 7.68 -9.24 -3.21
C GLU A 218 7.74 -7.96 -4.02
N TYR A 219 8.52 -7.00 -3.53
CA TYR A 219 8.75 -5.73 -4.16
C TYR A 219 10.00 -5.79 -5.03
N HIS A 220 9.83 -5.70 -6.33
CA HIS A 220 10.92 -5.68 -7.30
C HIS A 220 11.01 -4.34 -8.00
N MET A 221 12.24 -3.85 -8.20
CA MET A 221 12.50 -2.67 -9.00
C MET A 221 13.09 -3.10 -10.35
N LYS A 222 12.35 -2.88 -11.44
CA LYS A 222 12.88 -3.06 -12.79
C LYS A 222 13.58 -1.81 -13.29
N GLY A 223 14.80 -2.03 -13.77
CA GLY A 223 15.54 -1.22 -14.71
C GLY A 223 15.65 0.26 -14.39
N VAL A 224 16.76 0.66 -13.80
CA VAL A 224 17.24 2.03 -13.99
C VAL A 224 17.85 2.09 -15.40
N GLU A 225 17.06 2.28 -16.45
CA GLU A 225 17.63 2.76 -17.69
C GLU A 225 18.30 4.10 -17.40
N LYS A 226 19.62 4.14 -17.54
CA LYS A 226 20.35 5.42 -17.42
C LYS A 226 19.73 6.39 -18.41
N PRO A 227 19.27 7.57 -17.98
CA PRO A 227 18.64 8.51 -18.88
C PRO A 227 19.61 8.79 -20.04
N LYS A 228 19.16 8.59 -21.28
CA LYS A 228 19.93 9.00 -22.45
C LYS A 228 20.00 10.52 -22.43
N VAL A 229 21.22 11.05 -22.39
CA VAL A 229 21.42 12.49 -22.51
C VAL A 229 20.96 12.89 -23.90
N ALA A 230 19.83 13.59 -24.00
CA ALA A 230 19.42 14.19 -25.25
C ALA A 230 20.50 15.20 -25.64
N SER A 231 21.12 14.98 -26.77
CA SER A 231 22.06 15.96 -27.30
C SER A 231 21.30 17.27 -27.53
N ASN A 232 21.61 18.26 -26.70
CA ASN A 232 20.96 19.56 -26.75
C ASN A 232 21.32 20.23 -28.08
N THR A 233 20.48 20.04 -29.10
CA THR A 233 20.70 20.51 -30.46
C THR A 233 20.42 22.00 -30.67
N ARG A 234 20.19 22.77 -29.61
CA ARG A 234 20.24 24.22 -29.69
C ARG A 234 21.69 24.69 -29.72
N ARG A 235 22.32 24.58 -30.87
CA ARG A 235 23.59 25.23 -31.16
C ARG A 235 23.35 26.73 -31.37
N THR A 236 23.51 27.51 -30.33
CA THR A 236 23.84 28.93 -30.49
C THR A 236 25.35 29.05 -30.44
N PHE A 237 25.96 29.30 -31.60
CA PHE A 237 27.34 29.67 -31.78
C PHE A 237 28.32 29.22 -30.67
N GLY A 238 28.78 28.00 -30.71
CA GLY A 238 30.03 27.58 -30.08
C GLY A 238 30.04 27.31 -28.57
N LYS A 239 29.02 27.60 -27.79
CA LYS A 239 28.92 27.24 -26.37
C LYS A 239 27.64 26.51 -26.05
N LYS A 240 27.76 25.34 -25.38
CA LYS A 240 26.64 24.73 -24.67
C LYS A 240 26.17 25.68 -23.57
N THR A 241 25.02 26.29 -23.75
CA THR A 241 24.39 27.14 -22.75
C THR A 241 23.11 26.46 -22.27
N GLY A 242 23.14 25.85 -21.10
CA GLY A 242 22.02 25.26 -20.45
C GLY A 242 22.36 23.92 -19.80
N PRO A 243 21.60 23.50 -18.77
CA PRO A 243 21.75 22.17 -18.18
C PRO A 243 21.42 21.09 -19.22
N ASP A 244 22.08 19.94 -19.12
CA ASP A 244 21.78 18.79 -19.96
C ASP A 244 20.30 18.42 -19.84
N VAL A 245 19.58 18.37 -20.94
CA VAL A 245 18.20 17.91 -20.99
C VAL A 245 18.24 16.41 -21.22
N TYR A 246 17.74 15.68 -20.26
CA TYR A 246 17.63 14.23 -20.32
C TYR A 246 16.29 13.86 -20.99
N GLU A 247 16.32 13.16 -22.10
CA GLU A 247 15.15 12.52 -22.68
C GLU A 247 14.89 11.20 -21.96
N GLY A 248 13.69 11.08 -21.41
CA GLY A 248 13.27 9.94 -20.61
C GLY A 248 13.76 10.08 -19.17
N GLY A 249 12.89 10.47 -18.28
CA GLY A 249 13.16 10.32 -16.86
C GLY A 249 13.41 8.83 -16.58
N SER A 250 14.50 8.53 -15.88
CA SER A 250 14.72 7.21 -15.29
C SER A 250 13.54 6.91 -14.37
N ARG A 251 12.50 6.25 -14.90
CA ARG A 251 11.42 5.70 -14.11
C ARG A 251 11.85 4.29 -13.75
N SER A 252 12.34 4.13 -12.53
CA SER A 252 12.32 2.82 -11.92
C SER A 252 10.86 2.37 -11.87
N THR A 253 10.52 1.34 -12.60
CA THR A 253 9.20 0.71 -12.53
C THR A 253 9.23 -0.24 -11.35
N VAL A 254 8.30 -0.07 -10.43
CA VAL A 254 8.10 -1.01 -9.32
C VAL A 254 7.12 -2.06 -9.79
N GLU A 255 7.51 -3.32 -9.63
CA GLU A 255 6.62 -4.47 -9.80
C GLU A 255 6.38 -5.10 -8.42
N LEU A 256 5.13 -5.40 -8.11
CA LEU A 256 4.73 -6.16 -6.94
C LEU A 256 4.46 -7.59 -7.39
N MET A 257 5.41 -8.49 -7.11
CA MET A 257 5.32 -9.88 -7.52
C MET A 257 4.56 -10.69 -6.47
N LEU A 258 3.43 -11.27 -6.84
CA LEU A 258 2.70 -12.20 -6.00
C LEU A 258 3.40 -13.56 -6.08
N VAL A 259 4.02 -14.00 -4.98
CA VAL A 259 4.86 -15.20 -4.93
C VAL A 259 4.20 -16.37 -4.19
N SER A 260 3.27 -16.10 -3.30
CA SER A 260 2.52 -17.15 -2.60
C SER A 260 1.19 -16.65 -2.04
N ALA A 261 0.31 -17.61 -1.73
CA ALA A 261 -0.94 -17.41 -0.99
C ALA A 261 -1.22 -18.65 -0.13
N ASP A 262 -1.70 -18.46 1.10
CA ASP A 262 -1.91 -19.60 2.00
C ASP A 262 -3.19 -20.37 1.66
N ALA A 263 -4.33 -19.70 1.53
CA ALA A 263 -5.61 -20.37 1.29
C ALA A 263 -6.68 -19.42 0.74
N ILE A 264 -7.76 -20.00 0.18
CA ILE A 264 -9.02 -19.28 -0.01
C ILE A 264 -9.64 -19.09 1.38
N ALA A 265 -10.01 -17.85 1.71
CA ALA A 265 -10.83 -17.62 2.89
C ALA A 265 -12.23 -18.18 2.63
N VAL A 266 -12.76 -18.92 3.57
CA VAL A 266 -14.03 -19.62 3.43
C VAL A 266 -15.16 -18.67 3.02
N GLU A 267 -15.99 -19.13 2.09
CA GLU A 267 -16.96 -18.30 1.37
C GLU A 267 -18.15 -17.84 2.21
N GLU A 268 -18.55 -18.57 3.25
CA GLU A 268 -19.67 -18.20 4.11
C GLU A 268 -19.42 -18.46 5.59
N PRO A 269 -19.72 -17.49 6.48
CA PRO A 269 -19.49 -17.62 7.93
C PRO A 269 -20.23 -18.79 8.61
N ASP A 270 -21.36 -19.19 8.06
CA ASP A 270 -22.24 -20.22 8.64
C ASP A 270 -21.67 -21.65 8.48
N GLU A 271 -20.65 -21.86 7.67
CA GLU A 271 -20.00 -23.17 7.47
C GLU A 271 -18.78 -23.42 8.36
N LEU A 272 -18.49 -22.50 9.28
CA LEU A 272 -17.25 -22.45 10.05
C LEU A 272 -17.41 -22.66 11.54
N THR A 273 -18.37 -23.40 11.94
CA THR A 273 -18.38 -23.97 13.26
C THR A 273 -17.60 -25.29 13.24
N TYR A 274 -16.59 -25.43 14.10
CA TYR A 274 -16.01 -26.74 14.40
C TYR A 274 -16.33 -27.11 15.85
N GLU A 275 -16.48 -28.39 16.11
CA GLU A 275 -16.59 -28.89 17.48
C GLU A 275 -15.17 -28.92 18.12
N ASP A 276 -15.01 -28.24 19.23
CA ASP A 276 -13.80 -28.34 20.05
C ASP A 276 -13.67 -29.74 20.68
N GLU A 277 -12.55 -30.02 21.34
CA GLU A 277 -12.29 -31.29 22.04
C GLU A 277 -13.35 -31.63 23.12
N ASN A 278 -14.20 -30.68 23.49
CA ASN A 278 -15.27 -30.82 24.48
C ASN A 278 -16.66 -30.92 23.84
N GLY A 279 -16.76 -30.92 22.51
CA GLY A 279 -18.02 -31.00 21.81
C GLY A 279 -18.80 -29.69 21.75
N ASN A 280 -18.15 -28.55 21.98
CA ASN A 280 -18.77 -27.23 21.79
C ASN A 280 -18.56 -26.75 20.40
N GLU A 281 -19.59 -26.15 19.78
CA GLU A 281 -19.44 -25.41 18.53
C GLU A 281 -18.63 -24.15 18.77
N VAL A 282 -17.50 -24.04 18.13
CA VAL A 282 -16.62 -22.86 18.15
C VAL A 282 -16.69 -22.17 16.79
N GLU A 283 -17.04 -20.89 16.83
CA GLU A 283 -17.03 -20.03 15.63
C GLU A 283 -15.59 -19.73 15.21
N VAL A 284 -15.21 -20.08 13.98
CA VAL A 284 -13.90 -19.72 13.44
C VAL A 284 -13.94 -18.27 12.97
N GLU A 285 -13.07 -17.42 13.51
CA GLU A 285 -12.85 -16.07 12.98
C GLU A 285 -12.17 -16.17 11.61
N THR A 286 -12.93 -16.09 10.53
CA THR A 286 -12.37 -15.99 9.19
C THR A 286 -12.50 -14.60 8.64
N LEU A 287 -11.53 -14.24 7.82
CA LEU A 287 -11.60 -13.03 7.02
C LEU A 287 -12.46 -13.30 5.79
N TRP A 288 -13.78 -13.28 5.94
CA TRP A 288 -14.67 -13.34 4.79
C TRP A 288 -15.15 -11.93 4.42
N ILE A 289 -14.89 -11.54 3.19
CA ILE A 289 -15.34 -10.26 2.65
C ILE A 289 -16.55 -10.52 1.76
N ASN A 290 -17.73 -10.11 2.21
CA ASN A 290 -18.95 -10.26 1.42
C ASN A 290 -18.82 -9.54 0.07
N PRO A 291 -18.93 -10.23 -1.08
CA PRO A 291 -18.79 -9.64 -2.40
C PRO A 291 -19.77 -8.49 -2.68
N LYS A 292 -20.99 -8.56 -2.13
CA LYS A 292 -22.00 -7.47 -2.28
C LYS A 292 -21.57 -6.22 -1.52
N THR A 293 -21.03 -6.39 -0.30
CA THR A 293 -20.53 -5.27 0.50
C THR A 293 -19.29 -4.65 -0.15
N MET A 294 -18.42 -5.47 -0.75
CA MET A 294 -17.26 -5.00 -1.50
C MET A 294 -17.67 -4.17 -2.73
N LYS A 295 -18.65 -4.63 -3.52
CA LYS A 295 -19.19 -3.85 -4.65
C LYS A 295 -19.75 -2.50 -4.21
N GLU A 296 -20.47 -2.47 -3.09
CA GLU A 296 -20.96 -1.21 -2.52
C GLU A 296 -19.80 -0.29 -2.09
N ALA A 297 -18.75 -0.84 -1.48
CA ALA A 297 -17.57 -0.09 -1.06
C ALA A 297 -16.81 0.52 -2.26
N ILE A 298 -16.65 -0.23 -3.34
CA ILE A 298 -16.06 0.26 -4.60
C ILE A 298 -16.87 1.41 -5.18
N LYS A 299 -18.19 1.28 -5.27
CA LYS A 299 -19.06 2.37 -5.75
C LYS A 299 -18.98 3.63 -4.88
N VAL A 300 -18.93 3.45 -3.56
CA VAL A 300 -18.76 4.57 -2.62
C VAL A 300 -17.41 5.23 -2.81
N ARG A 301 -16.33 4.44 -2.97
CA ARG A 301 -14.99 4.98 -3.21
C ARG A 301 -14.94 5.76 -4.53
N LYS A 302 -15.46 5.18 -5.62
CA LYS A 302 -15.52 5.86 -6.92
C LYS A 302 -16.24 7.21 -6.83
N ALA A 303 -17.42 7.25 -6.22
CA ALA A 303 -18.17 8.48 -6.03
C ALA A 303 -17.41 9.53 -5.18
N MET A 304 -16.68 9.07 -4.15
CA MET A 304 -15.84 9.97 -3.34
C MET A 304 -14.67 10.56 -4.15
N LEU A 305 -14.01 9.76 -4.99
CA LEU A 305 -12.91 10.21 -5.83
C LEU A 305 -13.40 11.22 -6.88
N GLU A 306 -14.54 10.96 -7.54
CA GLU A 306 -15.18 11.88 -8.48
C GLU A 306 -15.55 13.20 -7.82
N GLU A 307 -16.10 13.19 -6.60
CA GLU A 307 -16.38 14.39 -5.83
C GLU A 307 -15.12 15.20 -5.50
N LEU A 308 -14.03 14.51 -5.13
CA LEU A 308 -12.73 15.14 -4.88
C LEU A 308 -12.14 15.76 -6.16
N GLU A 309 -12.27 15.10 -7.31
CA GLU A 309 -11.83 15.64 -8.60
C GLU A 309 -12.59 16.90 -8.97
N GLN A 310 -13.92 16.88 -8.87
CA GLN A 310 -14.78 18.05 -9.15
C GLN A 310 -14.47 19.24 -8.24
N ASN A 311 -14.10 18.98 -7.00
CA ASN A 311 -13.74 20.01 -6.02
C ASN A 311 -12.25 20.42 -6.08
N GLY A 312 -11.49 19.99 -7.10
CA GLY A 312 -10.07 20.31 -7.24
C GLY A 312 -9.23 19.82 -6.07
N GLY A 313 -9.55 18.65 -5.53
CA GLY A 313 -8.85 18.03 -4.40
C GLY A 313 -9.11 18.66 -3.04
N LYS A 314 -9.96 19.67 -2.95
CA LYS A 314 -10.33 20.30 -1.67
C LYS A 314 -11.35 19.42 -0.95
N LYS A 315 -10.93 18.79 0.14
CA LYS A 315 -11.88 18.21 1.09
C LYS A 315 -12.62 19.37 1.74
N GLU A 316 -13.94 19.40 1.61
CA GLU A 316 -14.73 20.23 2.53
C GLU A 316 -14.45 19.74 3.97
N GLU A 317 -14.08 20.65 4.86
CA GLU A 317 -13.69 20.36 6.26
C GLU A 317 -14.80 19.71 7.11
N LYS A 318 -15.91 19.27 6.50
CA LYS A 318 -17.11 18.77 7.19
C LYS A 318 -17.64 17.44 6.73
N THR A 319 -16.79 16.44 6.47
CA THR A 319 -17.29 15.07 6.40
C THR A 319 -16.63 14.21 7.48
N THR A 320 -17.07 14.40 8.72
CA THR A 320 -16.90 13.39 9.75
C THR A 320 -17.52 12.08 9.25
N THR A 321 -16.83 10.98 9.49
CA THR A 321 -17.17 9.57 9.22
C THR A 321 -18.63 9.15 9.52
N LYS A 322 -19.43 10.00 10.14
CA LYS A 322 -20.87 9.80 10.36
C LYS A 322 -21.73 9.81 9.09
N ASN A 323 -21.24 10.39 7.99
CA ASN A 323 -22.05 10.50 6.76
C ASN A 323 -21.89 9.30 5.81
N VAL A 324 -20.80 8.52 5.91
CA VAL A 324 -20.62 7.32 5.08
C VAL A 324 -21.66 6.26 5.47
N GLY A 325 -21.85 6.04 6.77
CA GLY A 325 -22.90 5.15 7.26
C GLY A 325 -24.32 5.61 6.92
N LYS A 326 -24.56 6.95 6.82
CA LYS A 326 -25.87 7.52 6.51
C LYS A 326 -26.17 7.45 5.01
N LYS A 327 -25.18 7.66 4.14
CA LYS A 327 -25.34 7.49 2.67
C LYS A 327 -25.57 6.00 2.30
N LEU A 328 -24.93 5.04 3.00
CA LEU A 328 -25.22 3.61 2.82
C LEU A 328 -26.65 3.25 3.25
N SER A 329 -27.20 3.90 4.28
CA SER A 329 -28.57 3.64 4.73
C SER A 329 -29.63 4.27 3.82
N GLU A 330 -29.32 5.36 3.13
CA GLU A 330 -30.21 6.02 2.17
C GLU A 330 -30.23 5.34 0.80
N ALA A 331 -29.11 4.75 0.37
CA ALA A 331 -29.04 3.94 -0.85
C ALA A 331 -29.94 2.68 -0.82
N LYS A 332 -30.20 2.14 0.39
CA LYS A 332 -31.10 0.99 0.58
C LYS A 332 -32.59 1.28 0.29
N LYS A 333 -32.97 2.54 0.08
CA LYS A 333 -34.37 2.91 -0.23
C LYS A 333 -34.70 2.95 -1.73
N LYS A 334 -33.72 2.75 -2.60
CA LYS A 334 -33.96 2.64 -4.06
C LYS A 334 -33.91 1.18 -4.48
N LYS A 335 -34.95 0.75 -5.24
CA LYS A 335 -35.14 -0.64 -5.71
C LYS A 335 -33.93 -1.15 -6.50
N PRO A 336 -33.64 -2.47 -6.46
CA PRO A 336 -32.52 -3.05 -7.18
C PRO A 336 -32.74 -2.98 -8.69
N VAL A 337 -31.75 -2.49 -9.40
CA VAL A 337 -31.60 -2.63 -10.85
C VAL A 337 -30.60 -3.77 -11.02
N GLU A 338 -31.03 -4.81 -11.71
CA GLU A 338 -30.17 -5.89 -12.18
C GLU A 338 -29.26 -5.30 -13.26
N ASP A 339 -27.95 -5.23 -13.02
CA ASP A 339 -26.98 -4.86 -14.03
C ASP A 339 -25.86 -5.88 -14.09
N ASP A 340 -25.69 -6.37 -15.30
CA ASP A 340 -24.80 -7.37 -15.82
C ASP A 340 -23.32 -6.93 -15.72
N PHE A 341 -22.43 -7.88 -15.39
CA PHE A 341 -21.03 -7.66 -15.03
C PHE A 341 -20.07 -7.42 -16.21
N THR A 342 -20.58 -7.27 -17.42
CA THR A 342 -19.77 -7.30 -18.66
C THR A 342 -19.51 -5.94 -19.31
N ASN A 343 -19.36 -4.85 -18.57
CA ASN A 343 -19.00 -3.57 -19.18
C ASN A 343 -17.69 -3.01 -18.70
N ASP A 344 -16.82 -2.81 -19.68
CA ASP A 344 -15.46 -2.36 -19.82
C ASP A 344 -15.12 -0.96 -19.26
N ASP A 345 -15.67 -0.53 -18.13
CA ASP A 345 -15.24 0.71 -17.49
C ASP A 345 -14.41 0.41 -16.24
N ASP A 346 -13.09 0.31 -16.46
CA ASP A 346 -12.07 0.17 -15.43
C ASP A 346 -12.01 1.48 -14.58
N PRO A 347 -12.37 1.45 -13.28
CA PRO A 347 -12.38 2.64 -12.44
C PRO A 347 -11.04 2.98 -11.79
N PHE A 348 -9.94 2.25 -12.14
CA PHE A 348 -8.62 2.46 -11.55
C PHE A 348 -7.50 2.55 -12.58
#